data_bc15efa03637ae37fb00845ff70f2916
#
_entry.id   bc15efa03637ae37fb00845ff70f2916
#
_cell.length_a   1.000
_cell.length_b   1.000
_cell.length_c   1.000
_cell.angle_alpha   90.00
_cell.angle_beta   90.00
_cell.angle_gamma   90.00
#
_symmetry.space_group_name_H-M   'P 1'
#
loop_
_entity.id
_entity.type
_entity.pdbx_description
1 polymer ?
#
loop_
_entity_poly.entity_id
_entity_poly.type
_entity_poly.pdbx_seq_one_letter_code
_entity_poly.pdbx_strand_id
1 'polypeptide(L)'
;IAAGVYSDHECHDLNDAIAKLERGQFIMIREGTAARNLDALAPLLCDKYSERCMFCTDDKHPNDLLEKGHIDYIVKKAISLGADPIVAVKAACHNAARYFLLNNRGAIAPGYLGDFVIIDDFQHFEIEMVYKRGVLMYDGQLRDFPAPEIDPYLVKRAHDTFHVAHLTAEDFSDGRPHAVIGMIPGEIVTQDAGYADHADPEQDILKIAVIERHKNTHHIGLGYIKGYGLKRGAVATSISHDSHNIIVVGATDEDMAAAANRIVENRGGITVMENGQVLGEVTLSIAGIMSDDSLVMVNSALEDAKDEAFGLGVSRGIDPFMTLSFMALPVIPSLRITTRGVFDVSSQRYI
;
A
#
# COMPACT_ATOMS: atom_id res chain seq x y z
N ILE A 1 -20.52 -15.68 -3.03
CA ILE A 1 -21.80 -15.06 -2.62
C ILE A 1 -22.38 -15.76 -1.39
N ALA A 2 -22.57 -17.10 -1.42
CA ALA A 2 -23.17 -17.81 -0.27
C ALA A 2 -22.36 -17.67 1.04
N ALA A 3 -21.06 -17.45 0.94
CA ALA A 3 -20.17 -17.18 2.07
C ALA A 3 -20.07 -15.67 2.43
N GLY A 4 -20.89 -14.80 1.81
CA GLY A 4 -20.83 -13.36 2.04
C GLY A 4 -19.73 -12.62 1.25
N VAL A 5 -19.06 -13.27 0.31
CA VAL A 5 -18.04 -12.64 -0.55
C VAL A 5 -18.71 -12.02 -1.77
N TYR A 6 -18.75 -10.69 -1.85
CA TYR A 6 -19.50 -9.97 -2.88
C TYR A 6 -18.62 -9.28 -3.93
N SER A 7 -17.34 -9.10 -3.68
CA SER A 7 -16.42 -8.42 -4.60
C SER A 7 -15.03 -9.03 -4.61
N ASP A 8 -14.28 -8.70 -5.63
CA ASP A 8 -12.89 -9.07 -5.79
C ASP A 8 -12.13 -7.95 -6.53
N HIS A 9 -10.91 -7.65 -6.11
CA HIS A 9 -9.99 -6.70 -6.78
C HIS A 9 -8.67 -7.37 -7.20
N GLU A 10 -8.53 -8.69 -6.94
CA GLU A 10 -7.30 -9.43 -7.21
C GLU A 10 -7.27 -10.12 -8.59
N CYS A 11 -8.36 -10.04 -9.37
CA CYS A 11 -8.37 -10.62 -10.72
C CYS A 11 -7.28 -10.00 -11.59
N HIS A 12 -6.42 -10.82 -12.16
CA HIS A 12 -5.35 -10.39 -13.07
C HIS A 12 -5.60 -10.79 -14.52
N ASP A 13 -6.58 -11.65 -14.78
CA ASP A 13 -7.01 -12.04 -16.13
C ASP A 13 -8.52 -12.00 -16.33
N LEU A 14 -8.90 -11.87 -17.60
CA LEU A 14 -10.29 -11.68 -18.01
C LEU A 14 -11.18 -12.90 -17.68
N ASN A 15 -10.66 -14.12 -17.79
CA ASN A 15 -11.45 -15.34 -17.60
C ASN A 15 -11.83 -15.52 -16.12
N ASP A 16 -10.87 -15.28 -15.21
CA ASP A 16 -11.12 -15.31 -13.77
C ASP A 16 -12.18 -14.25 -13.38
N ALA A 17 -12.03 -13.03 -13.90
CA ALA A 17 -12.98 -11.96 -13.63
C ALA A 17 -14.39 -12.28 -14.16
N ILE A 18 -14.53 -12.81 -15.40
CA ILE A 18 -15.82 -13.23 -15.96
C ILE A 18 -16.44 -14.34 -15.11
N ALA A 19 -15.65 -15.35 -14.70
CA ALA A 19 -16.16 -16.45 -13.88
C ALA A 19 -16.73 -15.97 -12.54
N LYS A 20 -16.16 -14.92 -11.95
CA LYS A 20 -16.65 -14.29 -10.71
C LYS A 20 -17.90 -13.44 -10.96
N LEU A 21 -17.92 -12.64 -12.04
CA LEU A 21 -19.10 -11.85 -12.45
C LEU A 21 -20.31 -12.74 -12.70
N GLU A 22 -20.16 -13.85 -13.43
CA GLU A 22 -21.22 -14.82 -13.71
C GLU A 22 -21.77 -15.49 -12.44
N ARG A 23 -20.99 -15.51 -11.36
CA ARG A 23 -21.44 -15.95 -10.04
C ARG A 23 -22.01 -14.84 -9.17
N GLY A 24 -22.14 -13.63 -9.73
CA GLY A 24 -22.77 -12.48 -9.08
C GLY A 24 -21.85 -11.61 -8.22
N GLN A 25 -20.52 -11.79 -8.28
CA GLN A 25 -19.59 -10.88 -7.63
C GLN A 25 -19.46 -9.55 -8.38
N PHE A 26 -19.02 -8.52 -7.68
CA PHE A 26 -18.53 -7.29 -8.28
C PHE A 26 -17.03 -7.39 -8.51
N ILE A 27 -16.54 -6.79 -9.59
CA ILE A 27 -15.11 -6.66 -9.87
C ILE A 27 -14.69 -5.21 -9.68
N MET A 28 -13.69 -5.01 -8.82
CA MET A 28 -13.01 -3.74 -8.64
C MET A 28 -11.78 -3.73 -9.54
N ILE A 29 -11.85 -2.96 -10.61
CA ILE A 29 -10.75 -2.80 -11.57
C ILE A 29 -9.80 -1.76 -10.98
N ARG A 30 -8.55 -2.17 -10.72
CA ARG A 30 -7.58 -1.34 -10.00
C ARG A 30 -6.47 -0.79 -10.87
N GLU A 31 -6.01 0.41 -10.51
CA GLU A 31 -4.87 1.08 -11.15
C GLU A 31 -4.05 1.80 -10.08
N GLY A 32 -3.36 1.01 -9.27
CA GLY A 32 -2.47 1.48 -8.20
C GLY A 32 -1.05 1.77 -8.68
N THR A 33 -0.11 1.87 -7.76
CA THR A 33 1.31 2.01 -8.06
C THR A 33 1.92 0.66 -8.47
N ALA A 34 1.73 -0.38 -7.67
CA ALA A 34 2.23 -1.73 -7.94
C ALA A 34 1.15 -2.62 -8.57
N ALA A 35 -0.05 -2.61 -8.01
CA ALA A 35 -1.13 -3.49 -8.41
C ALA A 35 -2.02 -2.83 -9.48
N ARG A 36 -1.95 -3.34 -10.72
CA ARG A 36 -2.65 -2.81 -11.89
C ARG A 36 -3.27 -3.93 -12.69
N ASN A 37 -4.57 -3.83 -12.97
CA ASN A 37 -5.25 -4.81 -13.81
C ASN A 37 -6.17 -4.16 -14.85
N LEU A 38 -6.21 -2.81 -14.95
CA LEU A 38 -7.10 -2.12 -15.89
C LEU A 38 -6.85 -2.55 -17.34
N ASP A 39 -5.59 -2.66 -17.77
CA ASP A 39 -5.27 -3.06 -19.14
C ASP A 39 -5.85 -4.45 -19.48
N ALA A 40 -5.76 -5.40 -18.57
CA ALA A 40 -6.28 -6.75 -18.74
C ALA A 40 -7.81 -6.80 -18.64
N LEU A 41 -8.42 -5.98 -17.80
CA LEU A 41 -9.85 -6.04 -17.48
C LEU A 41 -10.71 -4.97 -18.19
N ALA A 42 -10.11 -4.05 -18.95
CA ALA A 42 -10.84 -3.06 -19.74
C ALA A 42 -11.97 -3.66 -20.62
N PRO A 43 -11.85 -4.87 -21.21
CA PRO A 43 -12.93 -5.49 -21.96
C PRO A 43 -14.20 -5.79 -21.16
N LEU A 44 -14.15 -5.77 -19.82
CA LEU A 44 -15.35 -5.89 -18.96
C LEU A 44 -16.23 -4.64 -18.97
N LEU A 45 -15.70 -3.51 -19.43
CA LEU A 45 -16.44 -2.24 -19.54
C LEU A 45 -17.35 -2.26 -20.80
N CYS A 46 -18.20 -3.25 -20.89
CA CYS A 46 -19.17 -3.47 -21.97
C CYS A 46 -20.57 -3.71 -21.40
N ASP A 47 -21.59 -3.67 -22.24
CA ASP A 47 -23.00 -3.77 -21.84
C ASP A 47 -23.31 -4.99 -20.96
N LYS A 48 -22.62 -6.10 -21.18
CA LYS A 48 -22.87 -7.35 -20.46
C LYS A 48 -22.40 -7.34 -19.00
N TYR A 49 -21.25 -6.70 -18.73
CA TYR A 49 -20.57 -6.85 -17.45
C TYR A 49 -20.40 -5.54 -16.65
N SER A 50 -20.45 -4.38 -17.34
CA SER A 50 -20.10 -3.08 -16.75
C SER A 50 -20.89 -2.70 -15.49
N GLU A 51 -22.15 -3.14 -15.39
CA GLU A 51 -23.01 -2.84 -14.23
C GLU A 51 -22.48 -3.42 -12.90
N ARG A 52 -21.56 -4.38 -12.96
CA ARG A 52 -20.90 -5.00 -11.79
C ARG A 52 -19.41 -4.74 -11.75
N CYS A 53 -18.92 -3.78 -12.53
CA CYS A 53 -17.55 -3.32 -12.50
C CYS A 53 -17.48 -1.93 -11.87
N MET A 54 -16.46 -1.68 -11.05
CA MET A 54 -16.14 -0.36 -10.49
C MET A 54 -14.63 -0.17 -10.45
N PHE A 55 -14.19 1.09 -10.38
CA PHE A 55 -12.78 1.42 -10.30
C PHE A 55 -12.32 1.58 -8.85
N CYS A 56 -11.06 1.21 -8.60
CA CYS A 56 -10.35 1.51 -7.37
C CYS A 56 -8.87 1.75 -7.68
N THR A 57 -8.15 2.34 -6.74
CA THR A 57 -6.71 2.60 -6.89
C THR A 57 -5.87 1.48 -6.29
N ASP A 58 -6.38 0.78 -5.27
CA ASP A 58 -5.54 -0.03 -4.41
C ASP A 58 -4.41 0.83 -3.79
N ASP A 59 -3.24 0.30 -3.51
CA ASP A 59 -2.09 1.05 -2.99
C ASP A 59 -1.55 2.02 -4.05
N LYS A 60 -1.70 3.30 -3.78
CA LYS A 60 -1.23 4.36 -4.68
C LYS A 60 -0.35 5.35 -3.93
N HIS A 61 0.89 5.49 -4.40
CA HIS A 61 1.88 6.37 -3.81
C HIS A 61 1.56 7.86 -4.00
N PRO A 62 2.05 8.73 -3.10
CA PRO A 62 1.86 10.17 -3.20
C PRO A 62 2.30 10.79 -4.53
N ASN A 63 3.44 10.37 -5.09
CA ASN A 63 3.93 10.86 -6.39
C ASN A 63 2.95 10.52 -7.52
N ASP A 64 2.43 9.29 -7.56
CA ASP A 64 1.44 8.90 -8.57
C ASP A 64 0.14 9.71 -8.46
N LEU A 65 -0.27 10.06 -7.23
CA LEU A 65 -1.43 10.94 -7.00
C LEU A 65 -1.17 12.36 -7.50
N LEU A 66 0.03 12.90 -7.27
CA LEU A 66 0.41 14.24 -7.70
C LEU A 66 0.61 14.35 -9.21
N GLU A 67 1.24 13.35 -9.83
CA GLU A 67 1.62 13.39 -11.23
C GLU A 67 0.52 12.91 -12.18
N LYS A 68 -0.21 11.85 -11.80
CA LYS A 68 -1.18 11.17 -12.67
C LYS A 68 -2.63 11.49 -12.32
N GLY A 69 -2.91 11.74 -11.05
CA GLY A 69 -4.27 11.85 -10.51
C GLY A 69 -4.77 10.57 -9.83
N HIS A 70 -6.04 10.51 -9.55
CA HIS A 70 -6.69 9.44 -8.76
C HIS A 70 -7.66 8.62 -9.62
N ILE A 71 -8.96 8.61 -9.31
CA ILE A 71 -10.01 7.92 -10.10
C ILE A 71 -10.22 8.59 -11.46
N ASP A 72 -10.03 9.90 -11.56
CA ASP A 72 -10.03 10.65 -12.82
C ASP A 72 -9.03 10.09 -13.84
N TYR A 73 -7.82 9.79 -13.39
CA TYR A 73 -6.80 9.13 -14.22
C TYR A 73 -7.28 7.74 -14.71
N ILE A 74 -7.95 6.96 -13.84
CA ILE A 74 -8.44 5.63 -14.22
C ILE A 74 -9.54 5.74 -15.28
N VAL A 75 -10.45 6.71 -15.16
CA VAL A 75 -11.48 7.00 -16.15
C VAL A 75 -10.83 7.36 -17.49
N LYS A 76 -9.90 8.32 -17.48
CA LYS A 76 -9.16 8.77 -18.66
C LYS A 76 -8.43 7.60 -19.35
N LYS A 77 -7.73 6.78 -18.58
CA LYS A 77 -7.04 5.58 -19.10
C LYS A 77 -8.03 4.56 -19.67
N ALA A 78 -9.13 4.28 -19.00
CA ALA A 78 -10.16 3.35 -19.50
C ALA A 78 -10.74 3.80 -20.86
N ILE A 79 -11.03 5.09 -21.00
CA ILE A 79 -11.48 5.69 -22.28
C ILE A 79 -10.41 5.52 -23.37
N SER A 80 -9.15 5.76 -23.04
CA SER A 80 -8.02 5.59 -23.99
C SER A 80 -7.85 4.13 -24.44
N LEU A 81 -8.25 3.17 -23.61
CA LEU A 81 -8.28 1.73 -23.93
C LEU A 81 -9.53 1.31 -24.72
N GLY A 82 -10.42 2.26 -25.06
CA GLY A 82 -11.60 2.05 -25.89
C GLY A 82 -12.91 1.81 -25.14
N ALA A 83 -12.94 2.02 -23.81
CA ALA A 83 -14.20 1.98 -23.07
C ALA A 83 -15.10 3.15 -23.47
N ASP A 84 -16.43 2.90 -23.54
CA ASP A 84 -17.40 3.98 -23.68
C ASP A 84 -17.27 4.96 -22.50
N PRO A 85 -17.16 6.29 -22.74
CA PRO A 85 -16.96 7.27 -21.68
C PRO A 85 -18.05 7.24 -20.60
N ILE A 86 -19.30 7.02 -20.96
CA ILE A 86 -20.40 6.95 -19.98
C ILE A 86 -20.29 5.69 -19.13
N VAL A 87 -19.88 4.57 -19.72
CA VAL A 87 -19.61 3.33 -18.98
C VAL A 87 -18.45 3.52 -17.99
N ALA A 88 -17.35 4.17 -18.41
CA ALA A 88 -16.22 4.45 -17.55
C ALA A 88 -16.62 5.37 -16.36
N VAL A 89 -17.37 6.44 -16.61
CA VAL A 89 -17.90 7.34 -15.57
C VAL A 89 -18.86 6.59 -14.63
N LYS A 90 -19.72 5.71 -15.15
CA LYS A 90 -20.61 4.87 -14.31
C LYS A 90 -19.79 3.96 -13.38
N ALA A 91 -18.73 3.33 -13.88
CA ALA A 91 -17.83 2.49 -13.07
C ALA A 91 -17.14 3.28 -11.96
N ALA A 92 -16.76 4.53 -12.23
CA ALA A 92 -16.13 5.42 -11.24
C ALA A 92 -17.11 5.95 -10.19
N CYS A 93 -18.37 6.22 -10.54
CA CYS A 93 -19.32 6.97 -9.72
C CYS A 93 -20.52 6.11 -9.29
N HIS A 94 -21.38 5.76 -10.23
CA HIS A 94 -22.68 5.14 -9.96
C HIS A 94 -22.54 3.72 -9.37
N ASN A 95 -21.70 2.89 -9.97
CA ASN A 95 -21.53 1.50 -9.55
C ASN A 95 -20.88 1.40 -8.17
N ALA A 96 -19.85 2.24 -7.90
CA ALA A 96 -19.25 2.35 -6.61
C ALA A 96 -20.26 2.84 -5.55
N ALA A 97 -21.05 3.87 -5.85
CA ALA A 97 -22.07 4.37 -4.93
C ALA A 97 -23.13 3.29 -4.62
N ARG A 98 -23.58 2.53 -5.60
CA ARG A 98 -24.50 1.41 -5.40
C ARG A 98 -23.92 0.30 -4.54
N TYR A 99 -22.67 -0.08 -4.82
CA TYR A 99 -22.00 -1.13 -4.05
C TYR A 99 -21.84 -0.76 -2.57
N PHE A 100 -21.43 0.47 -2.28
CA PHE A 100 -21.26 0.97 -0.92
C PHE A 100 -22.56 1.52 -0.28
N LEU A 101 -23.72 1.33 -0.92
CA LEU A 101 -25.03 1.76 -0.44
C LEU A 101 -25.13 3.28 -0.18
N LEU A 102 -24.43 4.08 -0.98
CA LEU A 102 -24.48 5.54 -0.93
C LEU A 102 -25.72 6.03 -1.71
N ASN A 103 -26.90 5.89 -1.15
CA ASN A 103 -28.20 6.01 -1.83
C ASN A 103 -28.52 7.38 -2.43
N ASN A 104 -27.77 8.41 -2.08
CA ASN A 104 -27.98 9.78 -2.56
C ASN A 104 -26.74 10.36 -3.27
N ARG A 105 -25.88 9.52 -3.84
CA ARG A 105 -24.65 9.88 -4.57
C ARG A 105 -24.51 9.05 -5.84
N GLY A 106 -23.54 9.44 -6.67
CA GLY A 106 -23.16 8.69 -7.88
C GLY A 106 -24.06 8.96 -9.11
N ALA A 107 -24.97 9.93 -9.02
CA ALA A 107 -25.76 10.41 -10.14
C ALA A 107 -26.20 11.88 -9.90
N ILE A 108 -26.49 12.59 -10.99
CA ILE A 108 -27.13 13.90 -10.96
C ILE A 108 -28.63 13.65 -11.09
N ALA A 109 -29.34 13.63 -9.96
CA ALA A 109 -30.76 13.31 -9.92
C ALA A 109 -31.49 14.05 -8.77
N PRO A 110 -32.81 14.26 -8.84
CA PRO A 110 -33.58 14.85 -7.76
C PRO A 110 -33.41 14.07 -6.45
N GLY A 111 -33.11 14.77 -5.35
CA GLY A 111 -32.87 14.18 -4.02
C GLY A 111 -31.44 13.69 -3.77
N TYR A 112 -30.58 13.73 -4.79
CA TYR A 112 -29.16 13.44 -4.62
C TYR A 112 -28.38 14.65 -4.14
N LEU A 113 -27.24 14.42 -3.49
CA LEU A 113 -26.32 15.48 -3.12
C LEU A 113 -25.69 16.09 -4.37
N GLY A 114 -25.49 17.41 -4.36
CA GLY A 114 -24.81 18.13 -5.43
C GLY A 114 -23.30 17.91 -5.45
N ASP A 115 -22.89 16.64 -5.52
CA ASP A 115 -21.49 16.23 -5.68
C ASP A 115 -21.26 15.92 -7.16
N PHE A 116 -20.59 16.81 -7.89
CA PHE A 116 -20.31 16.63 -9.32
C PHE A 116 -19.05 17.37 -9.76
N VAL A 117 -18.51 16.94 -10.88
CA VAL A 117 -17.39 17.59 -11.55
C VAL A 117 -17.84 18.14 -12.92
N ILE A 118 -17.22 19.22 -13.36
CA ILE A 118 -17.32 19.74 -14.72
C ILE A 118 -16.00 19.42 -15.41
N ILE A 119 -16.06 18.80 -16.56
CA ILE A 119 -14.91 18.45 -17.39
C ILE A 119 -15.01 19.19 -18.74
N ASP A 120 -13.88 19.35 -19.42
CA ASP A 120 -13.83 19.92 -20.77
C ASP A 120 -14.54 19.03 -21.79
N ASP A 121 -14.05 17.81 -21.95
CA ASP A 121 -14.64 16.79 -22.81
C ASP A 121 -14.28 15.36 -22.34
N PHE A 122 -14.79 14.35 -23.02
CA PHE A 122 -14.47 12.95 -22.71
C PHE A 122 -13.14 12.46 -23.30
N GLN A 123 -12.52 13.21 -24.22
CA GLN A 123 -11.25 12.81 -24.82
C GLN A 123 -10.07 13.20 -23.93
N HIS A 124 -10.06 14.42 -23.42
CA HIS A 124 -9.02 14.95 -22.56
C HIS A 124 -9.30 14.64 -21.08
N PHE A 125 -10.58 14.72 -20.71
CA PHE A 125 -11.09 14.49 -19.35
C PHE A 125 -10.39 15.37 -18.32
N GLU A 126 -10.21 16.66 -18.64
CA GLU A 126 -9.63 17.63 -17.71
C GLU A 126 -10.72 18.19 -16.79
N ILE A 127 -10.46 18.17 -15.49
CA ILE A 127 -11.42 18.65 -14.48
C ILE A 127 -11.29 20.18 -14.38
N GLU A 128 -12.32 20.88 -14.83
CA GLU A 128 -12.40 22.35 -14.73
C GLU A 128 -12.96 22.81 -13.38
N MET A 129 -14.00 22.13 -12.87
CA MET A 129 -14.63 22.51 -11.59
C MET A 129 -15.06 21.27 -10.80
N VAL A 130 -15.00 21.41 -9.46
CA VAL A 130 -15.50 20.41 -8.53
C VAL A 130 -16.50 21.05 -7.59
N TYR A 131 -17.68 20.45 -7.48
CA TYR A 131 -18.71 20.82 -6.53
C TYR A 131 -18.92 19.72 -5.48
N LYS A 132 -19.04 20.13 -4.23
CA LYS A 132 -19.35 19.26 -3.10
C LYS A 132 -20.58 19.79 -2.35
N ARG A 133 -21.64 19.00 -2.32
CA ARG A 133 -22.95 19.41 -1.77
C ARG A 133 -23.45 20.76 -2.32
N GLY A 134 -23.23 21.01 -3.61
CA GLY A 134 -23.60 22.24 -4.28
C GLY A 134 -22.67 23.43 -4.03
N VAL A 135 -21.59 23.26 -3.26
CA VAL A 135 -20.59 24.29 -3.02
C VAL A 135 -19.40 24.08 -3.95
N LEU A 136 -18.95 25.16 -4.61
CA LEU A 136 -17.76 25.14 -5.46
C LEU A 136 -16.51 24.95 -4.59
N MET A 137 -15.78 23.88 -4.87
CA MET A 137 -14.55 23.50 -4.14
C MET A 137 -13.28 23.74 -4.94
N TYR A 138 -13.37 23.70 -6.27
CA TYR A 138 -12.23 23.87 -7.18
C TYR A 138 -12.71 24.48 -8.49
N ASP A 139 -11.95 25.43 -9.01
CA ASP A 139 -12.12 26.09 -10.32
C ASP A 139 -10.77 26.54 -10.89
N GLY A 140 -9.78 25.63 -10.88
CA GLY A 140 -8.38 25.94 -11.12
C GLY A 140 -7.60 26.24 -9.84
N GLN A 141 -8.30 26.54 -8.74
CA GLN A 141 -7.72 26.71 -7.41
C GLN A 141 -8.59 26.00 -6.37
N LEU A 142 -7.96 25.27 -5.46
CA LEU A 142 -8.67 24.66 -4.34
C LEU A 142 -9.21 25.74 -3.41
N ARG A 143 -10.50 25.66 -3.10
CA ARG A 143 -11.18 26.56 -2.17
C ARG A 143 -10.97 26.11 -0.73
N ASP A 144 -10.78 27.08 0.16
CA ASP A 144 -10.75 26.79 1.58
C ASP A 144 -12.12 26.27 2.04
N PHE A 145 -12.08 25.21 2.82
CA PHE A 145 -13.27 24.70 3.52
C PHE A 145 -12.91 24.45 4.98
N PRO A 146 -13.83 24.69 5.90
CA PRO A 146 -13.55 24.45 7.30
C PRO A 146 -13.28 22.97 7.54
N ALA A 147 -12.15 22.66 8.16
CA ALA A 147 -11.88 21.31 8.63
C ALA A 147 -12.99 20.89 9.62
N PRO A 148 -13.50 19.66 9.53
CA PRO A 148 -14.46 19.17 10.50
C PRO A 148 -13.83 19.12 11.90
N GLU A 149 -14.60 19.49 12.92
CA GLU A 149 -14.18 19.20 14.29
C GLU A 149 -14.14 17.68 14.48
N ILE A 150 -12.98 17.18 14.87
CA ILE A 150 -12.78 15.76 15.14
C ILE A 150 -12.80 15.58 16.67
N ASP A 151 -13.54 14.59 17.15
CA ASP A 151 -13.55 14.22 18.56
C ASP A 151 -12.12 13.96 19.05
N PRO A 152 -11.62 14.72 20.06
CA PRO A 152 -10.26 14.56 20.60
C PRO A 152 -9.97 13.12 21.08
N TYR A 153 -10.98 12.38 21.51
CA TYR A 153 -10.84 10.97 21.87
C TYR A 153 -10.49 10.10 20.68
N LEU A 154 -11.08 10.33 19.50
CA LEU A 154 -10.76 9.62 18.27
C LEU A 154 -9.35 9.97 17.79
N VAL A 155 -8.97 11.25 17.85
CA VAL A 155 -7.62 11.69 17.53
C VAL A 155 -6.60 10.98 18.42
N LYS A 156 -6.80 10.99 19.73
CA LYS A 156 -5.91 10.29 20.68
C LYS A 156 -5.80 8.80 20.34
N ARG A 157 -6.91 8.11 20.08
CA ARG A 157 -6.90 6.69 19.72
C ARG A 157 -6.16 6.41 18.41
N ALA A 158 -6.28 7.28 17.43
CA ALA A 158 -5.60 7.14 16.15
C ALA A 158 -4.07 7.26 16.27
N HIS A 159 -3.60 8.04 17.25
CA HIS A 159 -2.16 8.18 17.53
C HIS A 159 -1.61 7.19 18.56
N ASP A 160 -2.48 6.51 19.32
CA ASP A 160 -2.09 5.56 20.38
C ASP A 160 -2.20 4.12 19.86
N THR A 161 -1.36 3.77 18.89
CA THR A 161 -1.41 2.47 18.20
C THR A 161 -0.08 1.71 18.24
N PHE A 162 0.94 2.23 18.94
CA PHE A 162 2.23 1.58 19.11
C PHE A 162 2.44 1.17 20.56
N HIS A 163 2.41 -0.12 20.82
CA HIS A 163 2.61 -0.72 22.12
C HIS A 163 3.79 -1.69 22.04
N VAL A 164 5.01 -1.14 21.96
CA VAL A 164 6.26 -1.89 21.78
C VAL A 164 7.23 -1.43 22.85
N ALA A 165 7.84 -2.38 23.55
CA ALA A 165 8.96 -2.08 24.44
C ALA A 165 10.20 -1.66 23.62
N HIS A 166 11.12 -0.95 24.26
CA HIS A 166 12.37 -0.57 23.62
C HIS A 166 13.14 -1.80 23.13
N LEU A 167 13.55 -1.77 21.88
CA LEU A 167 14.26 -2.85 21.21
C LEU A 167 15.78 -2.64 21.30
N THR A 168 16.50 -3.73 21.43
CA THR A 168 17.95 -3.79 21.42
C THR A 168 18.46 -4.70 20.32
N ALA A 169 19.75 -4.66 20.01
CA ALA A 169 20.34 -5.59 19.03
C ALA A 169 20.13 -7.06 19.40
N GLU A 170 20.06 -7.39 20.69
CA GLU A 170 19.84 -8.75 21.17
C GLU A 170 18.46 -9.32 20.75
N ASP A 171 17.46 -8.46 20.55
CA ASP A 171 16.11 -8.86 20.11
C ASP A 171 16.09 -9.37 18.66
N PHE A 172 17.15 -9.11 17.91
CA PHE A 172 17.28 -9.55 16.50
C PHE A 172 18.18 -10.77 16.32
N SER A 173 18.57 -11.43 17.42
CA SER A 173 19.42 -12.63 17.39
C SER A 173 18.92 -13.70 18.35
N ASP A 174 18.66 -14.88 17.83
CA ASP A 174 18.30 -16.07 18.63
C ASP A 174 19.31 -17.21 18.49
N GLY A 175 20.43 -16.95 17.79
CA GLY A 175 21.53 -17.89 17.59
C GLY A 175 21.21 -19.08 16.68
N ARG A 176 20.14 -18.99 15.86
CA ARG A 176 19.73 -20.07 14.95
C ARG A 176 19.81 -19.63 13.49
N PRO A 177 20.00 -20.59 12.58
CA PRO A 177 19.80 -20.31 11.17
C PRO A 177 18.30 -20.10 10.87
N HIS A 178 18.00 -19.16 9.96
CA HIS A 178 16.66 -18.90 9.46
C HIS A 178 16.61 -19.01 7.93
N ALA A 179 15.41 -19.24 7.41
CA ALA A 179 15.18 -19.30 5.97
C ALA A 179 15.44 -17.97 5.30
N VAL A 180 15.96 -18.03 4.07
CA VAL A 180 16.25 -16.88 3.22
C VAL A 180 15.14 -16.71 2.19
N ILE A 181 14.42 -15.60 2.26
CA ILE A 181 13.41 -15.20 1.28
C ILE A 181 14.11 -14.62 0.06
N GLY A 182 14.11 -15.36 -1.05
CA GLY A 182 14.69 -14.89 -2.31
C GLY A 182 13.71 -14.03 -3.08
N MET A 183 14.05 -12.77 -3.33
CA MET A 183 13.29 -11.90 -4.23
C MET A 183 13.52 -12.27 -5.68
N ILE A 184 12.49 -12.17 -6.51
CA ILE A 184 12.56 -12.36 -7.96
C ILE A 184 12.44 -10.98 -8.61
N PRO A 185 13.42 -10.53 -9.40
CA PRO A 185 13.39 -9.19 -10.00
C PRO A 185 12.12 -8.96 -10.83
N GLY A 186 11.41 -7.85 -10.53
CA GLY A 186 10.19 -7.45 -11.21
C GLY A 186 8.93 -8.18 -10.79
N GLU A 187 9.02 -9.11 -9.80
CA GLU A 187 7.89 -9.90 -9.34
C GLU A 187 7.56 -9.61 -7.87
N ILE A 188 6.29 -9.79 -7.49
CA ILE A 188 5.87 -9.76 -6.10
C ILE A 188 5.98 -11.13 -5.40
N VAL A 189 6.10 -12.20 -6.17
CA VAL A 189 6.35 -13.56 -5.66
C VAL A 189 7.81 -13.71 -5.24
N THR A 190 8.05 -14.65 -4.34
CA THR A 190 9.38 -14.96 -3.82
C THR A 190 9.74 -16.42 -4.06
N GLN A 191 10.96 -16.80 -3.73
CA GLN A 191 11.42 -18.18 -3.76
C GLN A 191 12.16 -18.53 -2.47
N ASP A 192 12.30 -19.81 -2.21
CA ASP A 192 13.17 -20.32 -1.16
C ASP A 192 14.63 -20.22 -1.65
N ALA A 193 15.46 -19.44 -0.94
CA ALA A 193 16.88 -19.25 -1.23
C ALA A 193 17.78 -19.98 -0.21
N GLY A 194 17.23 -20.92 0.56
CA GLY A 194 17.97 -21.73 1.54
C GLY A 194 17.95 -21.12 2.95
N TYR A 195 19.03 -21.30 3.69
CA TYR A 195 19.17 -20.87 5.08
C TYR A 195 20.45 -20.07 5.28
N ALA A 196 20.40 -19.10 6.22
CA ALA A 196 21.56 -18.36 6.68
C ALA A 196 21.56 -18.28 8.21
N ASP A 197 22.73 -18.13 8.82
CA ASP A 197 22.94 -17.99 10.26
C ASP A 197 23.45 -16.59 10.63
N HIS A 198 23.82 -15.78 9.64
CA HIS A 198 24.25 -14.38 9.80
C HIS A 198 23.94 -13.57 8.55
N ALA A 199 23.91 -12.25 8.68
CA ALA A 199 23.82 -11.35 7.54
C ALA A 199 25.16 -11.28 6.82
N ASP A 200 25.14 -11.34 5.49
CA ASP A 200 26.29 -11.14 4.61
C ASP A 200 25.89 -10.17 3.47
N PRO A 201 26.02 -8.85 3.69
CA PRO A 201 25.65 -7.85 2.71
C PRO A 201 26.44 -7.96 1.38
N GLU A 202 27.64 -8.57 1.39
CA GLU A 202 28.41 -8.77 0.15
C GLU A 202 27.74 -9.80 -0.75
N GLN A 203 27.14 -10.84 -0.16
CA GLN A 203 26.36 -11.85 -0.87
C GLN A 203 24.86 -11.47 -1.00
N ASP A 204 24.50 -10.25 -0.60
CA ASP A 204 23.12 -9.77 -0.56
C ASP A 204 22.19 -10.65 0.30
N ILE A 205 22.71 -11.13 1.42
CA ILE A 205 21.94 -11.83 2.45
C ILE A 205 21.81 -10.88 3.64
N LEU A 206 20.59 -10.37 3.85
CA LEU A 206 20.30 -9.38 4.87
C LEU A 206 19.34 -9.95 5.91
N LYS A 207 19.47 -9.52 7.14
CA LYS A 207 18.48 -9.88 8.16
C LYS A 207 17.18 -9.10 7.92
N ILE A 208 16.04 -9.78 8.08
CA ILE A 208 14.71 -9.19 8.03
C ILE A 208 13.94 -9.62 9.27
N ALA A 209 13.17 -8.70 9.86
CA ALA A 209 12.36 -8.99 11.03
C ALA A 209 10.99 -8.32 10.95
N VAL A 210 9.98 -8.97 11.57
CA VAL A 210 8.66 -8.39 11.79
C VAL A 210 8.36 -8.35 13.28
N ILE A 211 8.12 -7.14 13.80
CA ILE A 211 7.91 -6.86 15.23
C ILE A 211 6.43 -6.56 15.46
N GLU A 212 5.80 -7.29 16.38
CA GLU A 212 4.43 -7.04 16.80
C GLU A 212 4.32 -5.69 17.53
N ARG A 213 3.40 -4.80 17.08
CA ARG A 213 3.30 -3.45 17.62
C ARG A 213 1.97 -3.10 18.30
N HIS A 214 0.99 -3.97 18.24
CA HIS A 214 -0.38 -3.65 18.67
C HIS A 214 -0.67 -3.99 20.13
N LYS A 215 -0.01 -5.01 20.67
CA LYS A 215 -0.35 -5.63 21.96
C LYS A 215 0.82 -5.78 22.92
N ASN A 216 2.00 -5.30 22.56
CA ASN A 216 3.24 -5.44 23.34
C ASN A 216 3.54 -6.90 23.75
N THR A 217 3.41 -7.81 22.77
CA THR A 217 3.61 -9.25 23.00
C THR A 217 5.08 -9.67 22.98
N HIS A 218 5.98 -8.79 22.57
CA HIS A 218 7.39 -9.10 22.27
C HIS A 218 7.60 -10.19 21.21
N HIS A 219 6.60 -10.44 20.36
CA HIS A 219 6.79 -11.35 19.25
C HIS A 219 7.60 -10.67 18.16
N ILE A 220 8.77 -11.22 17.85
CA ILE A 220 9.66 -10.79 16.79
C ILE A 220 9.96 -12.00 15.92
N GLY A 221 9.47 -12.01 14.69
CA GLY A 221 9.81 -13.04 13.71
C GLY A 221 11.07 -12.67 12.97
N LEU A 222 12.02 -13.59 12.92
CA LEU A 222 13.31 -13.41 12.28
C LEU A 222 13.41 -14.23 10.98
N GLY A 223 14.17 -13.74 10.03
CA GLY A 223 14.48 -14.37 8.75
C GLY A 223 15.60 -13.66 8.03
N TYR A 224 15.91 -14.14 6.82
CA TYR A 224 16.81 -13.44 5.92
C TYR A 224 16.13 -13.15 4.59
N ILE A 225 16.62 -12.12 3.89
CA ILE A 225 16.16 -11.75 2.55
C ILE A 225 17.35 -11.63 1.62
N LYS A 226 17.17 -12.03 0.36
CA LYS A 226 18.15 -11.91 -0.73
C LYS A 226 17.52 -11.20 -1.91
N GLY A 227 18.27 -10.31 -2.55
CA GLY A 227 17.81 -9.52 -3.70
C GLY A 227 17.43 -8.07 -3.36
N TYR A 228 17.51 -7.69 -2.07
CA TYR A 228 17.17 -6.32 -1.63
C TYR A 228 18.31 -5.32 -1.88
N GLY A 229 19.56 -5.77 -1.78
CA GLY A 229 20.75 -5.02 -2.21
C GLY A 229 21.42 -4.15 -1.15
N LEU A 230 20.77 -3.88 0.00
CA LEU A 230 21.31 -3.03 1.07
C LEU A 230 22.73 -3.49 1.48
N LYS A 231 23.68 -2.55 1.60
CA LYS A 231 25.08 -2.85 1.96
C LYS A 231 25.43 -2.47 3.40
N ARG A 232 24.73 -1.50 3.96
CA ARG A 232 24.93 -0.98 5.31
C ARG A 232 23.66 -0.33 5.84
N GLY A 233 23.57 -0.14 7.15
CA GLY A 233 22.42 0.48 7.77
C GLY A 233 21.18 -0.42 7.82
N ALA A 234 20.01 0.20 7.99
CA ALA A 234 18.73 -0.46 8.05
C ALA A 234 17.60 0.39 7.44
N VAL A 235 16.57 -0.30 6.96
CA VAL A 235 15.31 0.30 6.48
C VAL A 235 14.16 -0.33 7.24
N ALA A 236 13.29 0.49 7.85
CA ALA A 236 12.12 0.05 8.58
C ALA A 236 10.85 0.76 8.11
N THR A 237 9.72 0.08 8.21
CA THR A 237 8.40 0.68 7.96
C THR A 237 7.31 0.04 8.82
N SER A 238 6.28 0.81 9.16
CA SER A 238 5.04 0.31 9.76
C SER A 238 3.95 -0.02 8.72
N ILE A 239 4.21 0.22 7.45
CA ILE A 239 3.37 -0.26 6.35
C ILE A 239 3.80 -1.69 6.02
N SER A 240 3.05 -2.67 6.50
CA SER A 240 3.40 -4.10 6.43
C SER A 240 2.13 -4.92 6.26
N HIS A 241 1.84 -5.31 5.04
CA HIS A 241 0.56 -5.93 4.68
C HIS A 241 0.32 -7.29 5.34
N ASP A 242 -0.91 -7.58 5.82
CA ASP A 242 -2.02 -6.62 6.09
C ASP A 242 -2.07 -6.25 7.56
N SER A 243 -1.14 -6.83 8.36
CA SER A 243 -1.11 -6.68 9.82
C SER A 243 -0.62 -5.30 10.28
N HIS A 244 0.11 -4.59 9.41
CA HIS A 244 0.77 -3.33 9.71
C HIS A 244 1.59 -3.36 11.00
N ASN A 245 2.31 -4.46 11.21
CA ASN A 245 3.38 -4.57 12.18
C ASN A 245 4.62 -3.79 11.70
N ILE A 246 5.63 -3.61 12.54
CA ILE A 246 6.90 -3.03 12.08
C ILE A 246 7.65 -4.10 11.32
N ILE A 247 8.08 -3.80 10.10
CA ILE A 247 9.02 -4.63 9.33
C ILE A 247 10.32 -3.86 9.17
N VAL A 248 11.45 -4.55 9.35
CA VAL A 248 12.78 -3.97 9.23
C VAL A 248 13.73 -4.92 8.52
N VAL A 249 14.57 -4.38 7.67
CA VAL A 249 15.70 -5.07 7.04
C VAL A 249 16.98 -4.31 7.36
N GLY A 250 18.06 -5.02 7.66
CA GLY A 250 19.32 -4.38 8.00
C GLY A 250 20.55 -5.23 7.78
N ALA A 251 21.69 -4.55 7.69
CA ALA A 251 23.00 -5.15 7.63
C ALA A 251 23.56 -5.49 9.03
N THR A 252 23.10 -4.78 10.08
CA THR A 252 23.48 -4.98 11.48
C THR A 252 22.24 -4.97 12.38
N ASP A 253 22.32 -5.69 13.49
CA ASP A 253 21.25 -5.77 14.48
C ASP A 253 21.06 -4.43 15.22
N GLU A 254 22.14 -3.68 15.40
CA GLU A 254 22.14 -2.35 16.02
C GLU A 254 21.32 -1.34 15.20
N ASP A 255 21.56 -1.27 13.90
CA ASP A 255 20.81 -0.36 13.03
C ASP A 255 19.36 -0.81 12.86
N MET A 256 19.08 -2.12 12.87
CA MET A 256 17.70 -2.65 12.87
C MET A 256 16.95 -2.23 14.13
N ALA A 257 17.56 -2.36 15.31
CA ALA A 257 16.97 -1.92 16.57
C ALA A 257 16.72 -0.42 16.59
N ALA A 258 17.71 0.37 16.15
CA ALA A 258 17.61 1.82 16.08
C ALA A 258 16.49 2.27 15.12
N ALA A 259 16.41 1.68 13.91
CA ALA A 259 15.37 1.99 12.92
C ALA A 259 13.96 1.62 13.42
N ALA A 260 13.81 0.45 14.04
CA ALA A 260 12.53 0.03 14.59
C ALA A 260 12.08 0.90 15.77
N ASN A 261 13.00 1.28 16.68
CA ASN A 261 12.70 2.22 17.77
C ASN A 261 12.31 3.60 17.23
N ARG A 262 12.94 4.07 16.15
CA ARG A 262 12.55 5.34 15.51
C ARG A 262 11.13 5.29 14.95
N ILE A 263 10.70 4.19 14.36
CA ILE A 263 9.30 3.97 13.96
C ILE A 263 8.35 4.07 15.18
N VAL A 264 8.73 3.50 16.32
CA VAL A 264 7.93 3.57 17.56
C VAL A 264 7.83 5.01 18.07
N GLU A 265 8.95 5.75 18.11
CA GLU A 265 9.02 7.16 18.53
C GLU A 265 8.10 8.04 17.67
N ASN A 266 8.12 7.84 16.36
CA ASN A 266 7.29 8.57 15.39
C ASN A 266 5.83 8.10 15.36
N ARG A 267 5.48 7.03 16.10
CA ARG A 267 4.17 6.38 16.07
C ARG A 267 3.80 5.86 14.68
N GLY A 268 4.80 5.46 13.90
CA GLY A 268 4.69 4.93 12.57
C GLY A 268 5.40 5.72 11.49
N GLY A 269 5.60 5.08 10.36
CA GLY A 269 6.23 5.69 9.21
C GLY A 269 7.24 4.79 8.52
N ILE A 270 8.20 5.45 7.89
CA ILE A 270 9.35 4.88 7.22
C ILE A 270 10.60 5.49 7.82
N THR A 271 11.65 4.71 8.01
CA THR A 271 12.94 5.19 8.51
C THR A 271 14.07 4.50 7.77
N VAL A 272 15.03 5.28 7.30
CA VAL A 272 16.32 4.84 6.75
C VAL A 272 17.40 5.29 7.71
N MET A 273 18.23 4.37 8.18
CA MET A 273 19.17 4.61 9.27
C MET A 273 20.54 3.98 9.00
N GLU A 274 21.60 4.63 9.42
CA GLU A 274 22.97 4.10 9.43
C GLU A 274 23.72 4.58 10.67
N ASN A 275 24.40 3.67 11.38
CA ASN A 275 25.19 3.96 12.59
C ASN A 275 24.39 4.75 13.65
N GLY A 276 23.10 4.41 13.84
CA GLY A 276 22.22 5.08 14.77
C GLY A 276 21.77 6.50 14.34
N GLN A 277 22.08 6.93 13.12
CA GLN A 277 21.66 8.23 12.58
C GLN A 277 20.52 8.05 11.56
N VAL A 278 19.47 8.84 11.69
CA VAL A 278 18.40 8.92 10.71
C VAL A 278 18.92 9.65 9.47
N LEU A 279 18.87 8.99 8.31
CA LEU A 279 19.22 9.57 7.02
C LEU A 279 17.98 10.09 6.29
N GLY A 280 16.88 9.32 6.35
CA GLY A 280 15.60 9.70 5.76
C GLY A 280 14.44 9.12 6.56
N GLU A 281 13.33 9.87 6.66
CA GLU A 281 12.14 9.39 7.36
C GLU A 281 10.85 9.98 6.80
N VAL A 282 9.76 9.24 6.93
CA VAL A 282 8.39 9.69 6.68
C VAL A 282 7.57 9.37 7.91
N THR A 283 6.98 10.37 8.55
CA THR A 283 6.15 10.16 9.74
C THR A 283 4.71 9.86 9.32
N LEU A 284 4.17 8.74 9.81
CA LEU A 284 2.80 8.29 9.59
C LEU A 284 2.11 8.06 10.94
N SER A 285 1.90 9.15 11.68
CA SER A 285 1.47 9.12 13.08
C SER A 285 0.02 8.68 13.30
N ILE A 286 -0.80 8.72 12.25
CA ILE A 286 -2.21 8.32 12.33
C ILE A 286 -2.32 6.82 12.04
N ALA A 287 -2.59 6.05 13.06
CA ALA A 287 -2.67 4.59 13.04
C ALA A 287 -1.39 3.88 12.53
N GLY A 288 -0.29 4.61 12.40
CA GLY A 288 0.98 4.10 11.88
C GLY A 288 1.06 3.96 10.36
N ILE A 289 0.07 4.47 9.62
CA ILE A 289 -0.06 4.28 8.17
C ILE A 289 -0.54 5.53 7.42
N MET A 290 -0.91 6.59 8.12
CA MET A 290 -1.36 7.85 7.53
C MET A 290 -0.67 9.04 8.22
N SER A 291 -0.51 10.14 7.48
CA SER A 291 0.03 11.41 7.97
C SER A 291 -1.05 12.48 8.02
N ASP A 292 -0.90 13.44 8.92
CA ASP A 292 -1.64 14.69 8.98
C ASP A 292 -0.91 15.84 8.22
N ASP A 293 0.26 15.55 7.67
CA ASP A 293 0.95 16.45 6.74
C ASP A 293 0.27 16.52 5.37
N SER A 294 0.58 17.56 4.60
CA SER A 294 0.10 17.67 3.23
C SER A 294 0.71 16.58 2.32
N LEU A 295 -0.04 16.18 1.28
CA LEU A 295 0.44 15.21 0.29
C LEU A 295 1.80 15.58 -0.30
N VAL A 296 2.05 16.88 -0.53
CA VAL A 296 3.32 17.38 -1.09
C VAL A 296 4.47 17.17 -0.11
N MET A 297 4.25 17.42 1.19
CA MET A 297 5.27 17.20 2.23
C MET A 297 5.58 15.71 2.39
N VAL A 298 4.54 14.87 2.45
CA VAL A 298 4.73 13.41 2.52
C VAL A 298 5.49 12.89 1.31
N ASN A 299 5.16 13.39 0.11
CA ASN A 299 5.85 13.00 -1.12
C ASN A 299 7.33 13.40 -1.10
N SER A 300 7.63 14.63 -0.70
CA SER A 300 9.03 15.09 -0.59
C SER A 300 9.83 14.22 0.36
N ALA A 301 9.30 13.97 1.56
CA ALA A 301 9.94 13.13 2.55
C ALA A 301 10.12 11.67 2.07
N LEU A 302 9.15 11.15 1.30
CA LEU A 302 9.23 9.80 0.72
C LEU A 302 10.33 9.68 -0.34
N GLU A 303 10.44 10.67 -1.23
CA GLU A 303 11.50 10.69 -2.25
C GLU A 303 12.89 10.84 -1.62
N ASP A 304 13.04 11.74 -0.63
CA ASP A 304 14.28 11.90 0.14
C ASP A 304 14.66 10.57 0.82
N ALA A 305 13.72 9.90 1.48
CA ALA A 305 13.97 8.61 2.12
C ALA A 305 14.33 7.50 1.12
N LYS A 306 13.74 7.51 -0.10
CA LYS A 306 14.11 6.57 -1.17
C LYS A 306 15.55 6.80 -1.65
N ASP A 307 15.94 8.04 -1.86
CA ASP A 307 17.29 8.38 -2.30
C ASP A 307 18.33 7.94 -1.26
N GLU A 308 18.06 8.11 0.02
CA GLU A 308 18.91 7.63 1.11
C GLU A 308 18.98 6.09 1.15
N ALA A 309 17.86 5.39 0.99
CA ALA A 309 17.84 3.93 0.91
C ALA A 309 18.68 3.42 -0.28
N PHE A 310 18.58 4.06 -1.44
CA PHE A 310 19.44 3.77 -2.59
C PHE A 310 20.93 4.11 -2.33
N GLY A 311 21.19 5.17 -1.56
CA GLY A 311 22.53 5.54 -1.10
C GLY A 311 23.17 4.47 -0.20
N LEU A 312 22.37 3.75 0.58
CA LEU A 312 22.80 2.60 1.39
C LEU A 312 22.96 1.29 0.59
N GLY A 313 22.61 1.29 -0.70
CA GLY A 313 22.82 0.15 -1.61
C GLY A 313 21.57 -0.61 -2.00
N VAL A 314 20.39 -0.21 -1.57
CA VAL A 314 19.12 -0.85 -2.01
C VAL A 314 19.04 -0.85 -3.53
N SER A 315 18.61 -1.96 -4.10
CA SER A 315 18.50 -2.13 -5.55
C SER A 315 17.57 -1.09 -6.19
N ARG A 316 18.05 -0.36 -7.20
CA ARG A 316 17.23 0.63 -7.93
C ARG A 316 16.13 0.01 -8.80
N GLY A 317 16.07 -1.31 -8.89
CA GLY A 317 15.02 -2.04 -9.60
C GLY A 317 13.76 -2.32 -8.78
N ILE A 318 13.74 -1.88 -7.52
CA ILE A 318 12.61 -2.09 -6.60
C ILE A 318 12.22 -0.77 -5.92
N ASP A 319 10.98 -0.69 -5.42
CA ASP A 319 10.63 0.32 -4.41
C ASP A 319 11.06 -0.19 -3.03
N PRO A 320 11.95 0.53 -2.30
CA PRO A 320 12.52 0.05 -1.05
C PRO A 320 11.45 -0.32 0.00
N PHE A 321 10.41 0.49 0.11
CA PHE A 321 9.44 0.42 1.20
C PHE A 321 8.26 -0.48 0.84
N MET A 322 7.74 -0.37 -0.38
CA MET A 322 6.66 -1.22 -0.86
C MET A 322 7.10 -2.69 -0.95
N THR A 323 8.33 -2.93 -1.37
CA THR A 323 8.89 -4.29 -1.37
C THR A 323 8.85 -4.92 0.02
N LEU A 324 9.28 -4.20 1.06
CA LEU A 324 9.20 -4.69 2.44
C LEU A 324 7.76 -4.93 2.89
N SER A 325 6.86 -4.03 2.55
CA SER A 325 5.44 -4.14 2.87
C SER A 325 4.86 -5.48 2.41
N PHE A 326 5.16 -5.92 1.20
CA PHE A 326 4.71 -7.19 0.65
C PHE A 326 5.44 -8.42 1.22
N MET A 327 6.64 -8.28 1.78
CA MET A 327 7.33 -9.40 2.41
C MET A 327 6.56 -9.97 3.62
N ALA A 328 5.72 -9.16 4.25
CA ALA A 328 4.89 -9.58 5.38
C ALA A 328 3.50 -10.12 5.00
N LEU A 329 3.16 -10.24 3.72
CA LEU A 329 1.84 -10.64 3.25
C LEU A 329 1.75 -12.17 3.01
N PRO A 330 1.26 -12.99 3.97
CA PRO A 330 1.39 -14.45 3.95
C PRO A 330 0.35 -15.14 3.04
N VAL A 331 -0.06 -14.48 1.96
CA VAL A 331 -0.95 -15.02 0.93
C VAL A 331 -0.30 -15.08 -0.46
N ILE A 332 0.84 -14.38 -0.64
CA ILE A 332 1.59 -14.39 -1.89
C ILE A 332 2.73 -15.42 -1.77
N PRO A 333 2.82 -16.45 -2.66
CA PRO A 333 3.88 -17.44 -2.60
C PRO A 333 5.27 -16.85 -2.96
N SER A 334 6.39 -17.50 -2.59
CA SER A 334 6.41 -18.75 -1.82
C SER A 334 6.68 -18.51 -0.33
N LEU A 335 7.73 -17.76 0.06
CA LEU A 335 8.09 -17.47 1.43
C LEU A 335 7.71 -16.05 1.83
N ARG A 336 7.18 -15.89 3.04
CA ARG A 336 6.84 -14.59 3.67
C ARG A 336 7.32 -14.58 5.12
N ILE A 337 7.37 -13.38 5.72
CA ILE A 337 7.75 -13.25 7.12
C ILE A 337 6.58 -12.67 7.93
N THR A 338 6.39 -13.20 9.13
CA THR A 338 5.39 -12.72 10.09
C THR A 338 6.04 -12.51 11.46
N THR A 339 5.32 -12.03 12.45
CA THR A 339 5.79 -11.94 13.85
C THR A 339 6.19 -13.28 14.47
N ARG A 340 6.00 -14.41 13.78
CA ARG A 340 6.36 -15.75 14.21
C ARG A 340 7.54 -16.36 13.44
N GLY A 341 8.15 -15.60 12.52
CA GLY A 341 9.22 -16.04 11.64
C GLY A 341 8.75 -16.26 10.21
N VAL A 342 9.58 -16.97 9.44
CA VAL A 342 9.33 -17.22 8.01
C VAL A 342 8.23 -18.26 7.85
N PHE A 343 7.31 -17.96 6.94
CA PHE A 343 6.13 -18.75 6.64
C PHE A 343 6.16 -19.20 5.16
N ASP A 344 6.09 -20.49 4.94
CA ASP A 344 5.88 -21.06 3.61
C ASP A 344 4.41 -21.05 3.27
N VAL A 345 4.03 -20.18 2.35
CA VAL A 345 2.65 -19.97 1.90
C VAL A 345 2.11 -21.20 1.19
N SER A 346 2.95 -21.92 0.45
CA SER A 346 2.55 -23.09 -0.34
C SER A 346 2.18 -24.28 0.55
N SER A 347 2.98 -24.53 1.58
CA SER A 347 2.73 -25.61 2.55
C SER A 347 1.89 -25.19 3.75
N GLN A 348 1.60 -23.88 3.92
CA GLN A 348 0.89 -23.27 5.05
C GLN A 348 1.57 -23.58 6.39
N ARG A 349 2.91 -23.48 6.47
CA ARG A 349 3.69 -23.80 7.66
C ARG A 349 4.79 -22.77 7.93
N TYR A 350 5.11 -22.61 9.20
CA TYR A 350 6.34 -21.93 9.62
C TYR A 350 7.55 -22.85 9.44
N ILE A 351 8.68 -22.27 9.02
CA ILE A 351 9.93 -22.99 8.74
C ILE A 351 11.11 -22.34 9.45
#